data_a024ba456f3237c950ea833ab968e9e5
#
_entry.id   a024ba456f3237c950ea833ab968e9e5
#
_cell.length_a   1.000
_cell.length_b   1.000
_cell.length_c   1.000
_cell.angle_alpha   90.00
_cell.angle_beta   90.00
_cell.angle_gamma   90.00
#
_symmetry.space_group_name_H-M   'P 1'
#
loop_
_entity.id
_entity.type
_entity.pdbx_description
1 polymer ?
#
loop_
_entity_poly.entity_id
_entity_poly.type
_entity_poly.pdbx_seq_one_letter_code
_entity_poly.pdbx_strand_id
1 'polypeptide(L)'
;MGRTRRRNELSSSSSSETSPKHKAKRNPADADVAAMACSVDKQDDTNPSLLDVWNALKRIENNTNSLVKDIKDLQKNYNELQKSLEFSQAKIDEQTKSNSDLQAKVKGLEKKNTDMKKELESNAIKASKRTETSCSRLIEEMAFNLQKEDGQIILLETKLDDLEQYTRKFNLEIWGIPEDEDEDLEDTIIKLSECLNVDLRVKDIDIIHRFKKGNMTSKPIIVRLSNYFSKDEMYRSRWKLRNAHVSSVFGAEKIYINENLTARRAGLFKKVCDQKCLHQEWKIWTVDGNIFIKPSPSSRTYKINSLDDLSSLY
;
A
#
# COMPACT_ATOMS: atom_id res chain seq x y z
N MET A 1 -24.01 -31.45 18.78
CA MET A 1 -24.99 -30.68 19.61
C MET A 1 -24.39 -29.32 19.89
N GLY A 2 -25.10 -28.21 19.66
CA GLY A 2 -24.68 -26.86 20.04
C GLY A 2 -24.39 -25.92 18.86
N ARG A 3 -25.42 -25.63 18.05
CA ARG A 3 -25.40 -24.47 17.10
C ARG A 3 -25.75 -23.21 17.88
N THR A 4 -24.81 -22.28 18.03
CA THR A 4 -25.08 -20.89 18.45
C THR A 4 -25.25 -20.03 17.21
N ARG A 5 -26.48 -19.68 16.88
CA ARG A 5 -26.84 -18.60 15.93
C ARG A 5 -26.57 -17.27 16.60
N ARG A 6 -25.65 -16.46 16.06
CA ARG A 6 -25.61 -15.03 16.35
C ARG A 6 -26.62 -14.33 15.42
N ARG A 7 -27.65 -13.77 16.03
CA ARG A 7 -28.54 -12.78 15.43
C ARG A 7 -27.75 -11.49 15.25
N ASN A 8 -27.67 -10.99 14.03
CA ASN A 8 -27.34 -9.59 13.76
C ASN A 8 -28.62 -8.78 13.96
N GLU A 9 -28.68 -8.03 15.05
CA GLU A 9 -29.65 -6.97 15.24
C GLU A 9 -29.17 -5.75 14.45
N LEU A 10 -29.91 -5.43 13.38
CA LEU A 10 -29.81 -4.14 12.70
C LEU A 10 -30.49 -3.11 13.60
N SER A 11 -29.69 -2.35 14.36
CA SER A 11 -30.15 -1.14 15.01
C SER A 11 -30.31 -0.04 13.95
N SER A 12 -31.55 0.27 13.63
CA SER A 12 -31.97 1.48 12.93
C SER A 12 -31.69 2.69 13.83
N SER A 13 -30.59 3.37 13.62
CA SER A 13 -30.37 4.69 14.19
C SER A 13 -31.05 5.74 13.31
N SER A 14 -32.21 6.23 13.77
CA SER A 14 -32.81 7.45 13.30
C SER A 14 -31.89 8.62 13.64
N SER A 15 -31.18 9.15 12.67
CA SER A 15 -30.47 10.42 12.79
C SER A 15 -31.50 11.56 12.74
N SER A 16 -31.83 12.11 13.91
CA SER A 16 -32.48 13.40 14.02
C SER A 16 -31.52 14.47 13.50
N GLU A 17 -31.94 15.16 12.45
CA GLU A 17 -31.30 16.38 11.96
C GLU A 17 -31.39 17.45 13.04
N THR A 18 -30.30 17.69 13.74
CA THR A 18 -30.11 18.91 14.53
C THR A 18 -29.45 19.95 13.63
N SER A 19 -30.25 20.90 13.16
CA SER A 19 -29.78 22.15 12.55
C SER A 19 -28.71 22.78 13.42
N PRO A 20 -27.57 23.23 12.87
CA PRO A 20 -26.61 23.99 13.64
C PRO A 20 -27.20 25.38 13.94
N LYS A 21 -27.46 25.65 15.21
CA LYS A 21 -27.74 27.00 15.69
C LYS A 21 -26.50 27.86 15.41
N HIS A 22 -26.62 28.73 14.40
CA HIS A 22 -25.67 29.83 14.21
C HIS A 22 -25.65 30.70 15.47
N LYS A 23 -24.64 30.52 16.28
CA LYS A 23 -24.25 31.53 17.26
C LYS A 23 -23.72 32.72 16.45
N ALA A 24 -24.51 33.73 16.32
CA ALA A 24 -24.07 35.02 15.84
C ALA A 24 -22.93 35.51 16.74
N LYS A 25 -21.72 35.52 16.19
CA LYS A 25 -20.58 36.21 16.82
C LYS A 25 -20.96 37.71 16.73
N ARG A 26 -21.24 38.30 17.88
CA ARG A 26 -21.35 39.76 18.01
C ARG A 26 -20.03 40.37 17.54
N ASN A 27 -20.10 41.25 16.54
CA ASN A 27 -18.97 42.04 16.09
C ASN A 27 -18.48 42.94 17.23
N PRO A 28 -17.20 43.04 17.46
CA PRO A 28 -16.64 43.94 18.48
C PRO A 28 -16.91 45.43 18.13
N ALA A 29 -17.41 45.78 16.96
CA ALA A 29 -17.76 47.16 16.59
C ALA A 29 -18.98 47.71 17.29
N ASP A 30 -19.89 46.88 17.85
CA ASP A 30 -21.07 47.37 18.58
C ASP A 30 -20.78 47.79 20.02
N ALA A 31 -19.58 47.48 20.54
CA ALA A 31 -19.17 47.89 21.89
C ALA A 31 -18.65 49.33 21.93
N ASP A 32 -18.09 49.84 20.84
CA ASP A 32 -17.49 51.19 20.82
C ASP A 32 -18.52 52.30 20.58
N VAL A 33 -19.69 51.97 20.03
CA VAL A 33 -20.76 52.98 19.79
C VAL A 33 -21.51 53.26 21.11
N ALA A 34 -21.60 52.31 22.02
CA ALA A 34 -22.28 52.52 23.31
C ALA A 34 -21.42 53.28 24.31
N ALA A 35 -20.09 53.27 24.14
CA ALA A 35 -19.16 54.01 25.04
C ALA A 35 -19.04 55.49 24.66
N MET A 36 -19.48 55.89 23.47
CA MET A 36 -19.41 57.31 23.02
C MET A 36 -20.65 58.13 23.40
N ALA A 37 -21.67 57.49 23.93
CA ALA A 37 -22.96 58.18 24.27
C ALA A 37 -23.06 58.66 25.72
N CYS A 38 -22.05 58.40 26.58
CA CYS A 38 -22.13 58.73 28.00
C CYS A 38 -21.11 59.78 28.52
N SER A 39 -20.60 60.63 27.65
CA SER A 39 -19.75 61.74 28.05
C SER A 39 -20.16 63.07 27.42
N VAL A 40 -21.43 63.39 27.57
CA VAL A 40 -21.88 64.78 27.36
C VAL A 40 -22.61 65.22 28.62
N ASP A 41 -21.87 65.68 29.60
CA ASP A 41 -22.28 66.65 30.59
C ASP A 41 -21.06 67.19 31.33
N LYS A 42 -20.44 68.19 30.75
CA LYS A 42 -19.89 69.33 31.43
C LYS A 42 -19.86 70.49 30.46
N GLN A 43 -20.85 71.34 30.60
CA GLN A 43 -20.82 72.67 30.07
C GLN A 43 -19.55 73.38 30.55
N ASP A 44 -18.66 73.69 29.59
CA ASP A 44 -17.77 74.82 29.65
C ASP A 44 -18.14 75.72 28.50
N ASP A 45 -18.71 76.85 28.86
CA ASP A 45 -19.06 77.96 27.96
C ASP A 45 -17.76 78.58 27.38
N THR A 46 -17.16 77.97 26.45
CA THR A 46 -16.23 78.59 25.55
C THR A 46 -16.70 78.38 24.14
N ASN A 47 -17.23 79.43 23.55
CA ASN A 47 -17.63 79.48 22.17
C ASN A 47 -16.43 78.98 21.32
N PRO A 48 -16.56 77.89 20.54
CA PRO A 48 -15.43 77.33 19.85
C PRO A 48 -14.93 78.38 18.85
N SER A 49 -13.63 78.57 18.83
CA SER A 49 -12.91 79.44 17.87
C SER A 49 -13.33 79.04 16.44
N LEU A 50 -13.45 80.03 15.58
CA LEU A 50 -13.64 79.73 14.16
C LEU A 50 -12.64 78.74 13.56
N LEU A 51 -11.42 78.68 14.15
CA LEU A 51 -10.38 77.75 13.80
C LEU A 51 -10.74 76.29 14.25
N ASP A 52 -11.37 76.15 15.42
CA ASP A 52 -11.76 74.85 15.95
C ASP A 52 -12.92 74.26 15.10
N VAL A 53 -13.86 75.12 14.74
CA VAL A 53 -14.94 74.75 13.82
C VAL A 53 -14.40 74.36 12.43
N TRP A 54 -13.42 75.11 11.91
CA TRP A 54 -12.79 74.80 10.66
C TRP A 54 -11.99 73.47 10.70
N ASN A 55 -11.26 73.21 11.78
CA ASN A 55 -10.55 71.96 11.96
C ASN A 55 -11.52 70.76 12.13
N ALA A 56 -12.62 70.97 12.81
CA ALA A 56 -13.67 69.96 12.92
C ALA A 56 -14.32 69.64 11.59
N LEU A 57 -14.63 70.68 10.78
CA LEU A 57 -15.18 70.51 9.41
C LEU A 57 -14.19 69.74 8.52
N LYS A 58 -12.90 70.08 8.60
CA LYS A 58 -11.90 69.39 7.81
C LYS A 58 -11.71 67.93 8.21
N ARG A 59 -11.84 67.60 9.54
CA ARG A 59 -11.88 66.21 9.98
C ARG A 59 -13.11 65.46 9.49
N ILE A 60 -14.29 66.14 9.53
CA ILE A 60 -15.54 65.57 9.00
C ILE A 60 -15.41 65.31 7.49
N GLU A 61 -14.84 66.27 6.75
CA GLU A 61 -14.63 66.09 5.31
C GLU A 61 -13.70 64.88 5.00
N ASN A 62 -12.56 64.78 5.73
CA ASN A 62 -11.66 63.67 5.57
C ASN A 62 -12.30 62.30 5.95
N ASN A 63 -13.04 62.28 7.04
CA ASN A 63 -13.78 61.08 7.46
C ASN A 63 -14.84 60.69 6.46
N THR A 64 -15.56 61.72 5.93
CA THR A 64 -16.60 61.49 4.91
C THR A 64 -15.99 60.95 3.61
N ASN A 65 -14.83 61.47 3.19
CA ASN A 65 -14.14 60.99 2.02
C ASN A 65 -13.61 59.53 2.23
N SER A 66 -13.11 59.20 3.44
CA SER A 66 -12.75 57.84 3.79
C SER A 66 -13.95 56.92 3.76
N LEU A 67 -15.06 57.29 4.38
CA LEU A 67 -16.32 56.52 4.37
C LEU A 67 -16.85 56.31 2.96
N VAL A 68 -16.78 57.32 2.09
CA VAL A 68 -17.20 57.18 0.69
C VAL A 68 -16.35 56.18 -0.06
N LYS A 69 -15.01 56.12 0.26
CA LYS A 69 -14.11 55.12 -0.31
C LYS A 69 -14.48 53.72 0.19
N ASP A 70 -14.65 53.58 1.50
CA ASP A 70 -15.02 52.32 2.13
C ASP A 70 -16.34 51.76 1.61
N ILE A 71 -17.34 52.66 1.41
CA ILE A 71 -18.63 52.31 0.79
C ILE A 71 -18.45 51.79 -0.65
N LYS A 72 -17.58 52.42 -1.43
CA LYS A 72 -17.28 51.96 -2.80
C LYS A 72 -16.59 50.58 -2.81
N ASP A 73 -15.65 50.39 -1.91
CA ASP A 73 -14.97 49.11 -1.80
C ASP A 73 -15.92 48.00 -1.29
N LEU A 74 -16.79 48.31 -0.35
CA LEU A 74 -17.86 47.43 0.10
C LEU A 74 -18.86 47.10 -1.04
N GLN A 75 -19.25 48.08 -1.82
CA GLN A 75 -20.10 47.86 -2.99
C GLN A 75 -19.45 46.94 -4.01
N LYS A 76 -18.14 47.14 -4.25
CA LYS A 76 -17.37 46.26 -5.15
C LYS A 76 -17.35 44.81 -4.64
N ASN A 77 -16.98 44.63 -3.37
CA ASN A 77 -16.95 43.32 -2.71
C ASN A 77 -18.34 42.66 -2.71
N TYR A 78 -19.40 43.43 -2.46
CA TYR A 78 -20.76 42.93 -2.49
C TYR A 78 -21.15 42.42 -3.91
N ASN A 79 -20.79 43.17 -4.95
CA ASN A 79 -21.05 42.76 -6.33
C ASN A 79 -20.24 41.49 -6.72
N GLU A 80 -19.03 41.38 -6.26
CA GLU A 80 -18.18 40.18 -6.48
C GLU A 80 -18.77 38.94 -5.75
N LEU A 81 -19.21 39.16 -4.51
CA LEU A 81 -19.88 38.11 -3.73
C LEU A 81 -21.19 37.66 -4.37
N GLN A 82 -21.98 38.62 -4.87
CA GLN A 82 -23.22 38.33 -5.57
C GLN A 82 -22.97 37.47 -6.83
N LYS A 83 -21.97 37.84 -7.63
CA LYS A 83 -21.58 37.04 -8.81
C LYS A 83 -21.12 35.63 -8.44
N SER A 84 -20.36 35.51 -7.34
CA SER A 84 -19.91 34.21 -6.84
C SER A 84 -21.10 33.37 -6.34
N LEU A 85 -22.06 34.00 -5.71
CA LEU A 85 -23.29 33.34 -5.25
C LEU A 85 -24.14 32.86 -6.45
N GLU A 86 -24.32 33.69 -7.47
CA GLU A 86 -25.04 33.33 -8.70
C GLU A 86 -24.36 32.15 -9.41
N PHE A 87 -23.04 32.18 -9.52
CA PHE A 87 -22.26 31.07 -10.09
C PHE A 87 -22.43 29.78 -9.28
N SER A 88 -22.38 29.89 -7.94
CA SER A 88 -22.55 28.73 -7.06
C SER A 88 -23.95 28.15 -7.14
N GLN A 89 -24.98 29.04 -7.23
CA GLN A 89 -26.36 28.65 -7.41
C GLN A 89 -26.58 27.93 -8.75
N ALA A 90 -26.03 28.47 -9.84
CA ALA A 90 -26.12 27.83 -11.16
C ALA A 90 -25.48 26.42 -11.14
N LYS A 91 -24.35 26.27 -10.44
CA LYS A 91 -23.69 24.96 -10.27
C LYS A 91 -24.54 23.97 -9.46
N ILE A 92 -25.18 24.45 -8.39
CA ILE A 92 -26.10 23.64 -7.58
C ILE A 92 -27.30 23.20 -8.41
N ASP A 93 -27.85 24.11 -9.21
CA ASP A 93 -29.00 23.80 -10.08
C ASP A 93 -28.63 22.77 -11.16
N GLU A 94 -27.44 22.89 -11.77
CA GLU A 94 -26.88 21.89 -12.71
C GLU A 94 -26.66 20.52 -12.05
N GLN A 95 -26.06 20.50 -10.86
CA GLN A 95 -25.89 19.27 -10.10
C GLN A 95 -27.21 18.65 -9.67
N THR A 96 -28.15 19.47 -9.27
CA THR A 96 -29.51 19.04 -8.88
C THR A 96 -30.24 18.40 -10.05
N LYS A 97 -30.11 19.02 -11.23
CA LYS A 97 -30.68 18.49 -12.48
C LYS A 97 -30.00 17.16 -12.85
N SER A 98 -28.65 17.11 -12.80
CA SER A 98 -27.88 15.89 -13.05
C SER A 98 -28.23 14.77 -12.07
N ASN A 99 -28.40 15.11 -10.80
CA ASN A 99 -28.83 14.15 -9.78
C ASN A 99 -30.25 13.63 -10.03
N SER A 100 -31.17 14.53 -10.45
CA SER A 100 -32.54 14.14 -10.83
C SER A 100 -32.54 13.18 -12.02
N ASP A 101 -31.73 13.46 -13.05
CA ASP A 101 -31.60 12.60 -14.23
C ASP A 101 -30.97 11.24 -13.89
N LEU A 102 -29.98 11.23 -13.00
CA LEU A 102 -29.35 9.99 -12.49
C LEU A 102 -30.36 9.17 -11.68
N GLN A 103 -31.11 9.80 -10.78
CA GLN A 103 -32.16 9.13 -10.00
C GLN A 103 -33.27 8.54 -10.91
N ALA A 104 -33.67 9.26 -11.95
CA ALA A 104 -34.61 8.73 -12.93
C ALA A 104 -34.07 7.51 -13.68
N LYS A 105 -32.78 7.56 -14.07
CA LYS A 105 -32.06 6.42 -14.68
C LYS A 105 -31.97 5.23 -13.72
N VAL A 106 -31.63 5.46 -12.46
CA VAL A 106 -31.58 4.42 -11.42
C VAL A 106 -32.96 3.77 -11.27
N LYS A 107 -34.04 4.55 -11.09
CA LYS A 107 -35.42 4.04 -11.02
C LYS A 107 -35.82 3.24 -12.27
N GLY A 108 -35.40 3.73 -13.45
CA GLY A 108 -35.64 3.02 -14.70
C GLY A 108 -34.92 1.69 -14.78
N LEU A 109 -33.68 1.63 -14.29
CA LEU A 109 -32.87 0.41 -14.20
C LEU A 109 -33.42 -0.55 -13.15
N GLU A 110 -33.87 -0.06 -12.00
CA GLU A 110 -34.51 -0.87 -10.96
C GLU A 110 -35.81 -1.51 -11.46
N LYS A 111 -36.64 -0.73 -12.19
CA LYS A 111 -37.84 -1.26 -12.81
C LYS A 111 -37.51 -2.32 -13.86
N LYS A 112 -36.53 -2.07 -14.74
CA LYS A 112 -36.07 -3.08 -15.70
C LYS A 112 -35.52 -4.32 -15.01
N ASN A 113 -34.81 -4.15 -13.90
CA ASN A 113 -34.28 -5.27 -13.10
C ASN A 113 -35.41 -6.09 -12.44
N THR A 114 -36.46 -5.41 -11.95
CA THR A 114 -37.63 -6.11 -11.38
C THR A 114 -38.45 -6.83 -12.44
N ASP A 115 -38.61 -6.24 -13.62
CA ASP A 115 -39.32 -6.85 -14.74
C ASP A 115 -38.53 -8.04 -15.30
N MET A 116 -37.19 -7.91 -15.45
CA MET A 116 -36.29 -9.02 -15.81
C MET A 116 -36.31 -10.14 -14.78
N LYS A 117 -36.35 -9.80 -13.47
CA LYS A 117 -36.48 -10.81 -12.42
C LYS A 117 -37.80 -11.59 -12.54
N LYS A 118 -38.92 -10.89 -12.76
CA LYS A 118 -40.22 -11.54 -12.96
C LYS A 118 -40.25 -12.40 -14.22
N GLU A 119 -39.60 -11.97 -15.27
CA GLU A 119 -39.48 -12.71 -16.51
C GLU A 119 -38.59 -13.95 -16.33
N LEU A 120 -37.45 -13.80 -15.62
CA LEU A 120 -36.59 -14.92 -15.20
C LEU A 120 -37.35 -15.90 -14.31
N GLU A 121 -38.09 -15.43 -13.30
CA GLU A 121 -38.94 -16.29 -12.42
C GLU A 121 -40.06 -16.94 -13.22
N SER A 122 -40.74 -16.21 -14.11
CA SER A 122 -41.78 -16.76 -14.99
C SER A 122 -41.19 -17.79 -15.98
N ASN A 123 -40.02 -17.55 -16.52
CA ASN A 123 -39.34 -18.49 -17.40
C ASN A 123 -38.77 -19.68 -16.63
N ALA A 124 -38.26 -19.48 -15.39
CA ALA A 124 -37.89 -20.59 -14.50
C ALA A 124 -39.07 -21.46 -14.12
N ILE A 125 -40.25 -20.86 -13.84
CA ILE A 125 -41.47 -21.57 -13.53
C ILE A 125 -41.99 -22.33 -14.79
N LYS A 126 -41.92 -21.76 -15.98
CA LYS A 126 -42.34 -22.37 -17.24
C LYS A 126 -41.32 -23.37 -17.78
N ALA A 127 -40.04 -23.21 -17.47
CA ALA A 127 -38.95 -24.03 -17.95
C ALA A 127 -38.45 -25.07 -16.91
N SER A 128 -39.13 -25.17 -15.76
CA SER A 128 -38.65 -25.87 -14.56
C SER A 128 -38.37 -27.39 -14.71
N LYS A 129 -38.52 -27.96 -15.86
CA LYS A 129 -38.12 -29.37 -16.09
C LYS A 129 -37.06 -29.55 -17.24
N ARG A 130 -36.84 -28.57 -18.10
CA ARG A 130 -35.89 -28.74 -19.22
C ARG A 130 -34.67 -27.84 -19.15
N THR A 131 -34.76 -26.69 -18.49
CA THR A 131 -33.64 -25.69 -18.42
C THR A 131 -32.76 -25.88 -17.19
N GLU A 132 -33.27 -26.44 -16.11
CA GLU A 132 -32.50 -26.69 -14.88
C GLU A 132 -31.30 -27.62 -15.14
N THR A 133 -31.54 -28.70 -15.91
CA THR A 133 -30.47 -29.61 -16.34
C THR A 133 -29.45 -28.96 -17.28
N SER A 134 -29.88 -28.00 -18.13
CA SER A 134 -28.97 -27.33 -19.07
C SER A 134 -28.10 -26.28 -18.38
N CYS A 135 -28.68 -25.50 -17.45
CA CYS A 135 -27.91 -24.53 -16.66
C CYS A 135 -26.93 -25.19 -15.70
N SER A 136 -27.39 -26.26 -14.99
CA SER A 136 -26.49 -27.03 -14.14
C SER A 136 -25.33 -27.62 -14.91
N ARG A 137 -25.61 -28.16 -16.11
CA ARG A 137 -24.55 -28.67 -16.99
C ARG A 137 -23.59 -27.62 -17.46
N LEU A 138 -24.08 -26.42 -17.82
CA LEU A 138 -23.21 -25.29 -18.20
C LEU A 138 -22.36 -24.77 -17.03
N ILE A 139 -22.94 -24.72 -15.83
CA ILE A 139 -22.21 -24.34 -14.60
C ILE A 139 -21.13 -25.37 -14.28
N GLU A 140 -21.46 -26.67 -14.41
CA GLU A 140 -20.47 -27.74 -14.22
C GLU A 140 -19.35 -27.66 -15.27
N GLU A 141 -19.70 -27.39 -16.52
CA GLU A 141 -18.72 -27.22 -17.62
C GLU A 141 -17.86 -25.98 -17.41
N MET A 142 -18.46 -24.85 -16.99
CA MET A 142 -17.71 -23.63 -16.65
C MET A 142 -16.81 -23.85 -15.43
N ALA A 143 -17.31 -24.50 -14.38
CA ALA A 143 -16.51 -24.83 -13.20
C ALA A 143 -15.33 -25.75 -13.56
N PHE A 144 -15.58 -26.74 -14.42
CA PHE A 144 -14.51 -27.62 -14.93
C PHE A 144 -13.48 -26.85 -15.76
N ASN A 145 -13.93 -25.94 -16.63
CA ASN A 145 -13.03 -25.12 -17.44
C ASN A 145 -12.19 -24.16 -16.57
N LEU A 146 -12.82 -23.50 -15.57
CA LEU A 146 -12.12 -22.66 -14.61
C LEU A 146 -11.07 -23.47 -13.83
N GLN A 147 -11.43 -24.64 -13.33
CA GLN A 147 -10.48 -25.51 -12.62
C GLN A 147 -9.31 -25.95 -13.53
N LYS A 148 -9.60 -26.19 -14.82
CA LYS A 148 -8.58 -26.51 -15.80
C LYS A 148 -7.66 -25.30 -16.08
N GLU A 149 -8.23 -24.10 -16.20
CA GLU A 149 -7.47 -22.86 -16.40
C GLU A 149 -6.61 -22.56 -15.18
N ASP A 150 -7.15 -22.68 -13.96
CA ASP A 150 -6.39 -22.54 -12.73
C ASP A 150 -5.21 -23.52 -12.66
N GLY A 151 -5.46 -24.77 -13.05
CA GLY A 151 -4.39 -25.78 -13.16
C GLY A 151 -3.30 -25.38 -14.19
N GLN A 152 -3.69 -24.77 -15.32
CA GLN A 152 -2.75 -24.28 -16.32
C GLN A 152 -1.95 -23.07 -15.82
N ILE A 153 -2.60 -22.14 -15.12
CA ILE A 153 -1.94 -20.98 -14.52
C ILE A 153 -0.89 -21.45 -13.51
N ILE A 154 -1.23 -22.35 -12.59
CA ILE A 154 -0.29 -22.90 -11.60
C ILE A 154 0.89 -23.60 -12.30
N LEU A 155 0.61 -24.33 -13.38
CA LEU A 155 1.67 -24.98 -14.16
C LEU A 155 2.59 -23.96 -14.85
N LEU A 156 2.01 -22.90 -15.43
CA LEU A 156 2.77 -21.82 -16.08
C LEU A 156 3.60 -21.04 -15.08
N GLU A 157 3.03 -20.69 -13.94
CA GLU A 157 3.74 -20.03 -12.83
C GLU A 157 4.91 -20.88 -12.33
N THR A 158 4.69 -22.18 -12.22
CA THR A 158 5.76 -23.11 -11.81
C THR A 158 6.88 -23.19 -12.85
N LYS A 159 6.52 -23.27 -14.14
CA LYS A 159 7.51 -23.26 -15.22
C LYS A 159 8.27 -21.93 -15.31
N LEU A 160 7.58 -20.82 -15.07
CA LEU A 160 8.20 -19.50 -15.03
C LEU A 160 9.18 -19.39 -13.87
N ASP A 161 8.79 -19.85 -12.68
CA ASP A 161 9.69 -19.91 -11.50
C ASP A 161 10.89 -20.81 -11.75
N ASP A 162 10.69 -21.98 -12.39
CA ASP A 162 11.77 -22.89 -12.77
C ASP A 162 12.74 -22.23 -13.77
N LEU A 163 12.23 -21.53 -14.75
CA LEU A 163 13.03 -20.80 -15.74
C LEU A 163 13.78 -19.65 -15.09
N GLU A 164 13.11 -18.86 -14.24
CA GLU A 164 13.75 -17.79 -13.47
C GLU A 164 14.85 -18.36 -12.57
N GLN A 165 14.58 -19.45 -11.86
CA GLN A 165 15.58 -20.10 -11.02
C GLN A 165 16.75 -20.66 -11.84
N TYR A 166 16.48 -21.18 -13.05
CA TYR A 166 17.54 -21.64 -13.95
C TYR A 166 18.47 -20.51 -14.37
N THR A 167 17.94 -19.31 -14.64
CA THR A 167 18.78 -18.13 -14.95
C THR A 167 19.67 -17.73 -13.76
N ARG A 168 19.25 -18.03 -12.54
CA ARG A 168 19.96 -17.75 -11.28
C ARG A 168 20.90 -18.87 -10.86
N LYS A 169 20.97 -19.97 -11.61
CA LYS A 169 21.70 -21.19 -11.24
C LYS A 169 23.18 -20.96 -10.91
N PHE A 170 23.79 -19.97 -11.55
CA PHE A 170 25.20 -19.61 -11.36
C PHE A 170 25.42 -18.53 -10.30
N ASN A 171 24.34 -17.99 -9.72
CA ASN A 171 24.42 -16.90 -8.77
C ASN A 171 24.53 -17.42 -7.34
N LEU A 172 25.36 -16.76 -6.55
CA LEU A 172 25.41 -16.89 -5.10
C LEU A 172 25.10 -15.53 -4.44
N GLU A 173 24.44 -15.58 -3.31
CA GLU A 173 24.23 -14.43 -2.42
C GLU A 173 25.18 -14.55 -1.24
N ILE A 174 26.04 -13.58 -1.02
CA ILE A 174 26.99 -13.53 0.08
C ILE A 174 26.56 -12.45 1.05
N TRP A 175 26.38 -12.85 2.28
CA TRP A 175 25.84 -12.03 3.35
C TRP A 175 26.87 -11.85 4.45
N GLY A 176 26.84 -10.70 5.11
CA GLY A 176 27.60 -10.42 6.33
C GLY A 176 28.95 -9.75 6.09
N ILE A 177 29.44 -9.63 4.86
CA ILE A 177 30.65 -8.85 4.56
C ILE A 177 30.28 -7.35 4.65
N PRO A 178 30.96 -6.56 5.50
CA PRO A 178 30.73 -5.13 5.61
C PRO A 178 30.90 -4.42 4.26
N GLU A 179 30.21 -3.29 4.08
CA GLU A 179 30.33 -2.42 2.90
C GLU A 179 31.44 -1.39 3.17
N ASP A 180 32.35 -1.20 2.21
CA ASP A 180 33.38 -0.17 2.22
C ASP A 180 33.16 0.75 0.99
N GLU A 181 33.47 2.04 1.13
CA GLU A 181 33.26 3.01 0.05
C GLU A 181 34.18 2.74 -1.16
N ASP A 182 35.38 2.23 -0.93
CA ASP A 182 36.39 1.91 -1.96
C ASP A 182 36.56 0.41 -2.19
N GLU A 183 35.49 -0.41 -1.93
CA GLU A 183 35.61 -1.87 -2.02
C GLU A 183 35.81 -2.37 -3.46
N ASP A 184 36.76 -3.27 -3.62
CA ASP A 184 36.85 -4.14 -4.79
C ASP A 184 36.13 -5.46 -4.47
N LEU A 185 34.94 -5.61 -5.08
CA LEU A 185 34.10 -6.79 -4.86
C LEU A 185 34.73 -8.06 -5.47
N GLU A 186 35.44 -7.92 -6.61
CA GLU A 186 36.11 -9.07 -7.23
C GLU A 186 37.23 -9.60 -6.31
N ASP A 187 38.09 -8.69 -5.83
CA ASP A 187 39.15 -9.04 -4.87
C ASP A 187 38.56 -9.62 -3.57
N THR A 188 37.46 -9.07 -3.08
CA THR A 188 36.74 -9.56 -1.91
C THR A 188 36.27 -11.02 -2.09
N ILE A 189 35.74 -11.37 -3.26
CA ILE A 189 35.26 -12.72 -3.55
C ILE A 189 36.42 -13.68 -3.78
N ILE A 190 37.51 -13.24 -4.40
CA ILE A 190 38.73 -14.06 -4.55
C ILE A 190 39.31 -14.36 -3.19
N LYS A 191 39.49 -13.39 -2.30
CA LYS A 191 39.94 -13.63 -0.91
C LYS A 191 39.03 -14.57 -0.15
N LEU A 192 37.70 -14.45 -0.35
CA LEU A 192 36.75 -15.37 0.26
C LEU A 192 36.95 -16.81 -0.26
N SER A 193 37.17 -16.96 -1.57
CA SER A 193 37.44 -18.28 -2.17
C SER A 193 38.71 -18.90 -1.65
N GLU A 194 39.78 -18.15 -1.47
CA GLU A 194 41.02 -18.57 -0.88
C GLU A 194 40.83 -19.09 0.56
N CYS A 195 40.09 -18.33 1.39
CA CYS A 195 39.72 -18.74 2.74
C CYS A 195 38.94 -20.09 2.77
N LEU A 196 38.19 -20.34 1.70
CA LEU A 196 37.42 -21.58 1.52
C LEU A 196 38.23 -22.71 0.84
N ASN A 197 39.50 -22.47 0.46
CA ASN A 197 40.32 -23.35 -0.36
C ASN A 197 39.57 -23.73 -1.67
N VAL A 198 39.07 -22.75 -2.39
CA VAL A 198 38.43 -22.90 -3.70
C VAL A 198 39.27 -22.12 -4.71
N ASP A 199 39.71 -22.76 -5.78
CA ASP A 199 40.48 -22.11 -6.86
C ASP A 199 39.54 -21.32 -7.76
N LEU A 200 39.28 -20.07 -7.37
CA LEU A 200 38.47 -19.12 -8.14
C LEU A 200 39.36 -18.00 -8.67
N ARG A 201 39.17 -17.63 -9.91
CA ARG A 201 39.91 -16.55 -10.58
C ARG A 201 38.94 -15.46 -11.00
N VAL A 202 39.42 -14.22 -11.16
CA VAL A 202 38.60 -13.07 -11.61
C VAL A 202 37.84 -13.40 -12.89
N LYS A 203 38.45 -14.11 -13.84
CA LYS A 203 37.80 -14.54 -15.09
C LYS A 203 36.61 -15.50 -14.90
N ASP A 204 36.52 -16.13 -13.75
CA ASP A 204 35.42 -17.03 -13.39
C ASP A 204 34.22 -16.26 -12.80
N ILE A 205 34.38 -14.94 -12.57
CA ILE A 205 33.33 -14.03 -12.16
C ILE A 205 32.74 -13.39 -13.43
N ASP A 206 31.45 -13.55 -13.64
CA ASP A 206 30.71 -12.96 -14.77
C ASP A 206 30.13 -11.60 -14.41
N ILE A 207 29.39 -11.54 -13.29
CA ILE A 207 28.76 -10.33 -12.78
C ILE A 207 28.87 -10.32 -11.26
N ILE A 208 29.23 -9.17 -10.71
CA ILE A 208 29.28 -8.97 -9.27
C ILE A 208 28.78 -7.58 -8.91
N HIS A 209 27.93 -7.50 -7.89
CA HIS A 209 27.46 -6.23 -7.35
C HIS A 209 26.81 -6.42 -5.98
N ARG A 210 26.73 -5.34 -5.21
CA ARG A 210 25.87 -5.30 -4.03
C ARG A 210 24.44 -4.98 -4.42
N PHE A 211 23.48 -5.58 -3.72
CA PHE A 211 22.06 -5.31 -3.96
C PHE A 211 21.36 -4.93 -2.66
N LYS A 212 20.39 -4.01 -2.78
CA LYS A 212 19.60 -3.56 -1.63
C LYS A 212 18.47 -4.55 -1.37
N LYS A 213 18.43 -5.13 -0.18
CA LYS A 213 17.34 -6.01 0.26
C LYS A 213 16.75 -5.49 1.57
N GLY A 214 15.62 -4.80 1.47
CA GLY A 214 14.94 -4.21 2.62
C GLY A 214 15.75 -3.09 3.31
N ASN A 215 15.58 -2.95 4.63
CA ASN A 215 16.24 -1.94 5.45
C ASN A 215 17.49 -2.49 6.18
N MET A 216 18.26 -3.34 5.53
CA MET A 216 19.45 -3.95 6.16
C MET A 216 20.62 -2.97 6.18
N THR A 217 21.40 -3.06 7.25
CA THR A 217 22.60 -2.21 7.49
C THR A 217 23.74 -2.53 6.53
N SER A 218 23.83 -3.78 6.06
CA SER A 218 24.85 -4.22 5.09
C SER A 218 24.15 -4.82 3.88
N LYS A 219 24.51 -4.34 2.69
CA LYS A 219 23.99 -4.86 1.42
C LYS A 219 24.69 -6.16 1.08
N PRO A 220 23.97 -7.26 0.86
CA PRO A 220 24.58 -8.51 0.41
C PRO A 220 25.17 -8.37 -0.99
N ILE A 221 26.15 -9.21 -1.29
CA ILE A 221 26.79 -9.30 -2.60
C ILE A 221 26.11 -10.39 -3.40
N ILE A 222 25.69 -10.10 -4.64
CA ILE A 222 25.39 -11.13 -5.63
C ILE A 222 26.63 -11.31 -6.50
N VAL A 223 27.06 -12.54 -6.63
CA VAL A 223 28.09 -12.93 -7.59
C VAL A 223 27.53 -13.99 -8.53
N ARG A 224 27.66 -13.75 -9.83
CA ARG A 224 27.40 -14.74 -10.88
C ARG A 224 28.72 -15.29 -11.32
N LEU A 225 28.85 -16.61 -11.25
CA LEU A 225 30.02 -17.31 -11.72
C LEU A 225 29.82 -17.80 -13.16
N SER A 226 30.89 -17.83 -13.94
CA SER A 226 30.86 -18.19 -15.35
C SER A 226 30.60 -19.69 -15.58
N ASN A 227 30.83 -20.52 -14.57
CA ASN A 227 30.58 -21.95 -14.67
C ASN A 227 29.96 -22.54 -13.40
N TYR A 228 29.30 -23.67 -13.58
CA TYR A 228 28.58 -24.37 -12.52
C TYR A 228 29.53 -24.96 -11.45
N PHE A 229 30.66 -25.46 -11.87
CA PHE A 229 31.61 -26.16 -10.95
C PHE A 229 32.16 -25.19 -9.91
N SER A 230 32.59 -24.00 -10.34
CA SER A 230 33.07 -22.97 -9.43
C SER A 230 31.97 -22.53 -8.44
N LYS A 231 30.72 -22.38 -8.94
CA LYS A 231 29.56 -22.08 -8.08
C LYS A 231 29.30 -23.19 -7.07
N ASP A 232 29.26 -24.43 -7.52
CA ASP A 232 28.96 -25.56 -6.64
C ASP A 232 30.09 -25.78 -5.59
N GLU A 233 31.31 -25.60 -5.99
CA GLU A 233 32.48 -25.71 -5.09
C GLU A 233 32.43 -24.61 -4.02
N MET A 234 32.21 -23.34 -4.40
CA MET A 234 32.04 -22.26 -3.46
C MET A 234 30.87 -22.53 -2.50
N TYR A 235 29.75 -22.95 -3.03
CA TYR A 235 28.56 -23.22 -2.23
C TYR A 235 28.75 -24.40 -1.27
N ARG A 236 29.36 -25.49 -1.73
CA ARG A 236 29.65 -26.63 -0.88
C ARG A 236 30.67 -26.31 0.20
N SER A 237 31.64 -25.47 -0.10
CA SER A 237 32.68 -25.08 0.86
C SER A 237 32.20 -24.14 1.95
N ARG A 238 30.94 -23.62 1.87
CA ARG A 238 30.37 -22.68 2.85
C ARG A 238 30.35 -23.14 4.30
N TRP A 239 30.44 -24.47 4.55
CA TRP A 239 30.51 -24.96 5.91
C TRP A 239 31.80 -24.52 6.63
N LYS A 240 32.89 -24.22 5.89
CA LYS A 240 34.16 -23.69 6.41
C LYS A 240 33.99 -22.27 6.99
N LEU A 241 32.93 -21.54 6.60
CA LEU A 241 32.58 -20.23 7.17
C LEU A 241 32.20 -20.27 8.65
N ARG A 242 31.96 -21.45 9.20
CA ARG A 242 31.81 -21.65 10.66
C ARG A 242 33.09 -21.37 11.45
N ASN A 243 34.23 -21.34 10.76
CA ASN A 243 35.50 -20.98 11.36
C ASN A 243 35.53 -19.45 11.58
N ALA A 244 35.63 -19.01 12.83
CA ALA A 244 35.67 -17.60 13.20
C ALA A 244 36.83 -16.84 12.53
N HIS A 245 37.92 -17.52 12.16
CA HIS A 245 39.05 -16.92 11.45
C HIS A 245 38.64 -16.38 10.08
N VAL A 246 37.77 -17.07 9.32
CA VAL A 246 37.31 -16.60 8.01
C VAL A 246 36.53 -15.31 8.16
N SER A 247 35.61 -15.23 9.13
CA SER A 247 34.82 -14.01 9.36
C SER A 247 35.71 -12.84 9.81
N SER A 248 36.72 -13.08 10.62
CA SER A 248 37.65 -12.04 11.11
C SER A 248 38.47 -11.39 9.99
N VAL A 249 38.83 -12.15 8.94
CA VAL A 249 39.55 -11.62 7.76
C VAL A 249 38.81 -10.50 7.09
N PHE A 250 37.46 -10.53 7.12
CA PHE A 250 36.57 -9.55 6.52
C PHE A 250 36.01 -8.53 7.54
N GLY A 251 36.46 -8.53 8.78
CA GLY A 251 35.85 -7.70 9.82
C GLY A 251 34.37 -8.01 10.07
N ALA A 252 33.94 -9.22 9.74
CA ALA A 252 32.57 -9.66 9.81
C ALA A 252 32.29 -10.49 11.05
N GLU A 253 31.10 -10.40 11.64
CA GLU A 253 30.69 -11.29 12.73
C GLU A 253 30.40 -12.70 12.18
N LYS A 254 29.65 -12.79 11.10
CA LYS A 254 29.32 -14.05 10.41
C LYS A 254 29.12 -13.79 8.93
N ILE A 255 29.63 -14.69 8.12
CA ILE A 255 29.45 -14.70 6.67
C ILE A 255 28.59 -15.89 6.28
N TYR A 256 27.68 -15.68 5.34
CA TYR A 256 26.82 -16.71 4.78
C TYR A 256 26.89 -16.70 3.26
N ILE A 257 26.98 -17.87 2.66
CA ILE A 257 26.85 -18.08 1.21
C ILE A 257 25.57 -18.87 0.98
N ASN A 258 24.64 -18.26 0.26
CA ASN A 258 23.35 -18.82 -0.09
C ASN A 258 23.18 -18.89 -1.60
N GLU A 259 22.32 -19.77 -2.07
CA GLU A 259 21.87 -19.73 -3.46
C GLU A 259 20.94 -18.52 -3.68
N ASN A 260 21.00 -17.91 -4.86
CA ASN A 260 20.09 -16.83 -5.25
C ASN A 260 18.75 -17.44 -5.67
N LEU A 261 17.82 -17.48 -4.74
CA LEU A 261 16.48 -18.03 -4.94
C LEU A 261 15.55 -17.02 -5.60
N THR A 262 14.58 -17.51 -6.38
CA THR A 262 13.43 -16.72 -6.80
C THR A 262 12.65 -16.23 -5.58
N ALA A 263 11.83 -15.19 -5.75
CA ALA A 263 11.01 -14.65 -4.66
C ALA A 263 10.07 -15.72 -4.07
N ARG A 264 9.48 -16.57 -4.94
CA ARG A 264 8.62 -17.68 -4.55
C ARG A 264 9.37 -18.71 -3.70
N ARG A 265 10.55 -19.16 -4.16
CA ARG A 265 11.37 -20.16 -3.45
C ARG A 265 11.95 -19.59 -2.17
N ALA A 266 12.40 -18.36 -2.16
CA ALA A 266 12.88 -17.69 -0.94
C ALA A 266 11.77 -17.56 0.12
N GLY A 267 10.55 -17.21 -0.31
CA GLY A 267 9.37 -17.18 0.57
C GLY A 267 9.02 -18.54 1.13
N LEU A 268 9.04 -19.59 0.29
CA LEU A 268 8.83 -20.97 0.72
C LEU A 268 9.93 -21.43 1.69
N PHE A 269 11.21 -21.19 1.35
CA PHE A 269 12.34 -21.55 2.20
C PHE A 269 12.26 -20.90 3.58
N LYS A 270 11.89 -19.61 3.64
CA LYS A 270 11.67 -18.92 4.91
C LYS A 270 10.60 -19.62 5.75
N LYS A 271 9.43 -19.90 5.16
CA LYS A 271 8.33 -20.58 5.85
C LYS A 271 8.73 -21.97 6.36
N VAL A 272 9.53 -22.72 5.58
CA VAL A 272 10.08 -24.00 5.99
C VAL A 272 11.05 -23.84 7.15
N CYS A 273 11.91 -22.80 7.11
CA CYS A 273 12.83 -22.49 8.21
C CYS A 273 12.11 -22.05 9.48
N ASP A 274 11.01 -21.33 9.37
CA ASP A 274 10.19 -20.93 10.51
C ASP A 274 9.61 -22.15 11.23
N GLN A 275 9.23 -23.20 10.49
CA GLN A 275 8.78 -24.47 11.06
C GLN A 275 9.91 -25.24 11.81
N LYS A 276 11.17 -25.00 11.45
CA LYS A 276 12.30 -25.63 12.16
C LYS A 276 12.36 -25.23 13.63
N CYS A 277 11.81 -24.09 14.03
CA CYS A 277 11.74 -23.69 15.43
C CYS A 277 10.91 -24.70 16.27
N LEU A 278 9.93 -25.36 15.64
CA LEU A 278 9.11 -26.40 16.25
C LEU A 278 9.74 -27.80 16.14
N HIS A 279 10.62 -27.99 15.16
CA HIS A 279 11.24 -29.28 14.80
C HIS A 279 12.75 -29.14 14.71
N GLN A 280 13.43 -29.11 15.86
CA GLN A 280 14.88 -28.86 15.96
C GLN A 280 15.74 -29.89 15.23
N GLU A 281 15.23 -31.10 15.03
CA GLU A 281 15.91 -32.17 14.33
C GLU A 281 16.00 -31.97 12.81
N TRP A 282 15.15 -31.12 12.26
CA TRP A 282 15.05 -30.94 10.84
C TRP A 282 16.35 -30.33 10.26
N LYS A 283 16.89 -30.98 9.24
CA LYS A 283 17.94 -30.42 8.40
C LYS A 283 17.29 -29.86 7.14
N ILE A 284 17.50 -28.57 6.89
CA ILE A 284 16.93 -27.84 5.76
C ILE A 284 18.08 -27.24 4.97
N TRP A 285 18.07 -27.44 3.64
CA TRP A 285 19.11 -26.88 2.75
C TRP A 285 18.54 -26.70 1.35
N THR A 286 19.28 -25.99 0.52
CA THR A 286 18.94 -25.85 -0.90
C THR A 286 20.01 -26.50 -1.76
N VAL A 287 19.62 -26.97 -2.94
CA VAL A 287 20.51 -27.43 -4.01
C VAL A 287 19.89 -27.03 -5.34
N ASP A 288 20.62 -26.23 -6.10
CA ASP A 288 20.16 -25.68 -7.39
C ASP A 288 18.78 -25.02 -7.31
N GLY A 289 18.57 -24.26 -6.23
CA GLY A 289 17.32 -23.58 -5.94
C GLY A 289 16.18 -24.50 -5.47
N ASN A 290 16.38 -25.81 -5.40
CA ASN A 290 15.41 -26.73 -4.82
C ASN A 290 15.58 -26.81 -3.31
N ILE A 291 14.46 -26.81 -2.59
CA ILE A 291 14.43 -26.88 -1.13
C ILE A 291 14.34 -28.34 -0.70
N PHE A 292 15.22 -28.75 0.17
CA PHE A 292 15.25 -30.10 0.73
C PHE A 292 15.13 -30.06 2.23
N ILE A 293 14.44 -31.07 2.76
CA ILE A 293 14.28 -31.29 4.19
C ILE A 293 14.59 -32.74 4.53
N LYS A 294 15.23 -32.94 5.66
CA LYS A 294 15.43 -34.24 6.29
C LYS A 294 14.94 -34.14 7.71
N PRO A 295 13.75 -34.70 8.03
CA PRO A 295 13.11 -34.58 9.36
C PRO A 295 13.91 -35.20 10.49
N SER A 296 14.58 -36.32 10.26
CA SER A 296 15.43 -36.99 11.24
C SER A 296 16.66 -37.61 10.58
N PRO A 297 17.72 -37.97 11.33
CA PRO A 297 18.90 -38.59 10.75
C PRO A 297 18.62 -39.91 10.02
N SER A 298 17.57 -40.63 10.41
CA SER A 298 17.14 -41.89 9.82
C SER A 298 16.14 -41.77 8.69
N SER A 299 15.46 -40.60 8.56
CA SER A 299 14.44 -40.40 7.52
C SER A 299 15.06 -40.16 6.15
N ARG A 300 14.28 -40.39 5.10
CA ARG A 300 14.62 -39.99 3.73
C ARG A 300 14.63 -38.48 3.59
N THR A 301 15.26 -38.01 2.54
CA THR A 301 15.25 -36.60 2.15
C THR A 301 14.01 -36.34 1.28
N TYR A 302 13.31 -35.24 1.56
CA TYR A 302 12.14 -34.79 0.82
C TYR A 302 12.47 -33.46 0.12
N LYS A 303 12.02 -33.33 -1.12
CA LYS A 303 12.01 -32.06 -1.86
C LYS A 303 10.69 -31.35 -1.57
N ILE A 304 10.77 -30.08 -1.23
CA ILE A 304 9.60 -29.25 -0.89
C ILE A 304 9.36 -28.27 -2.04
N ASN A 305 8.21 -28.38 -2.70
CA ASN A 305 7.78 -27.50 -3.77
C ASN A 305 6.62 -26.59 -3.32
N SER A 306 5.88 -26.99 -2.29
CA SER A 306 4.75 -26.25 -1.70
C SER A 306 4.69 -26.41 -0.19
N LEU A 307 3.85 -25.65 0.48
CA LEU A 307 3.58 -25.83 1.92
C LEU A 307 2.80 -27.11 2.20
N ASP A 308 2.01 -27.58 1.23
CA ASP A 308 1.23 -28.81 1.38
C ASP A 308 2.15 -30.03 1.50
N ASP A 309 3.34 -29.99 0.87
CA ASP A 309 4.35 -31.06 1.01
C ASP A 309 4.80 -31.20 2.48
N LEU A 310 4.78 -30.10 3.26
CA LEU A 310 5.10 -30.17 4.69
C LEU A 310 4.03 -30.89 5.49
N SER A 311 2.76 -30.69 5.14
CA SER A 311 1.63 -31.33 5.81
C SER A 311 1.67 -32.86 5.68
N SER A 312 2.33 -33.36 4.64
CA SER A 312 2.52 -34.80 4.42
C SER A 312 3.70 -35.43 5.20
N LEU A 313 4.47 -34.61 5.93
CA LEU A 313 5.61 -35.06 6.74
C LEU A 313 5.23 -35.34 8.20
N TYR A 314 4.02 -35.02 8.57
CA TYR A 314 3.40 -35.31 9.87
C TYR A 314 2.48 -36.58 9.75
#